data_602356c0dc876d96767b9402e4e23081
#
_entry.id   602356c0dc876d96767b9402e4e23081
#
_cell.length_a   1.000
_cell.length_b   1.000
_cell.length_c   1.000
_cell.angle_alpha   90.00
_cell.angle_beta   90.00
_cell.angle_gamma   90.00
#
_symmetry.space_group_name_H-M   'P 1'
#
loop_
_entity.id
_entity.type
_entity.pdbx_description
1 polymer ?
#
loop_
_entity_poly.entity_id
_entity_poly.type
_entity_poly.pdbx_seq_one_letter_code
_entity_poly.pdbx_strand_id
1 'polypeptide(L)'
;DVAHIVGLSMGGFATLHFGFDYPERALSLVVGGCGYGAEPDQREKFQKETLATIDKIKNDTMAVAGVAYASGPTRVQYENKDPRGWKEFETQLREHSTEGSANTMMGVQRLRPSLYELEEKMRSLTVPTMIINGDEDEPCLDPGLFMKRNISSSSLVVLPRSGHTINLEEPAMFNWFLDDFLHQVETGNWGLRDPRSQTGSILGDTAKGD
;
A
#
# COMPACT_ATOMS: atom_id res chain seq x y z
N ASP A 1 -18.51 -15.48 7.11
CA ASP A 1 -18.02 -15.51 5.73
C ASP A 1 -16.59 -15.02 5.72
N VAL A 2 -15.78 -15.52 4.81
CA VAL A 2 -14.37 -15.17 4.59
C VAL A 2 -14.19 -14.62 3.19
N ALA A 3 -13.15 -13.77 2.95
CA ALA A 3 -12.89 -13.16 1.65
C ALA A 3 -11.41 -12.87 1.44
N HIS A 4 -11.00 -12.70 0.19
CA HIS A 4 -9.76 -12.02 -0.15
C HIS A 4 -9.97 -10.51 -0.02
N ILE A 5 -9.05 -9.82 0.63
CA ILE A 5 -9.15 -8.37 0.86
C ILE A 5 -8.08 -7.67 0.03
N VAL A 6 -8.53 -6.79 -0.88
CA VAL A 6 -7.64 -6.06 -1.79
C VAL A 6 -7.81 -4.56 -1.58
N GLY A 7 -6.75 -3.84 -1.37
CA GLY A 7 -6.79 -2.39 -1.21
C GLY A 7 -5.54 -1.67 -1.71
N LEU A 8 -5.77 -0.48 -2.27
CA LEU A 8 -4.70 0.41 -2.73
C LEU A 8 -4.67 1.66 -1.86
N SER A 9 -3.48 2.16 -1.53
CA SER A 9 -3.27 3.40 -0.79
C SER A 9 -3.99 3.37 0.57
N MET A 10 -4.94 4.25 0.82
CA MET A 10 -5.78 4.21 2.02
C MET A 10 -6.49 2.85 2.18
N GLY A 11 -6.93 2.24 1.07
CA GLY A 11 -7.47 0.88 1.05
C GLY A 11 -6.43 -0.18 1.45
N GLY A 12 -5.15 0.01 1.08
CA GLY A 12 -4.05 -0.86 1.52
C GLY A 12 -3.83 -0.83 3.03
N PHE A 13 -3.88 0.36 3.64
CA PHE A 13 -3.87 0.48 5.11
C PHE A 13 -5.08 -0.22 5.74
N ALA A 14 -6.28 -0.01 5.20
CA ALA A 14 -7.50 -0.67 5.70
C ALA A 14 -7.40 -2.20 5.59
N THR A 15 -6.86 -2.71 4.46
CA THR A 15 -6.61 -4.15 4.24
C THR A 15 -5.67 -4.72 5.30
N LEU A 16 -4.57 -4.02 5.59
CA LEU A 16 -3.60 -4.45 6.59
C LEU A 16 -4.23 -4.48 8.00
N HIS A 17 -4.95 -3.44 8.39
CA HIS A 17 -5.68 -3.39 9.65
C HIS A 17 -6.75 -4.47 9.75
N PHE A 18 -7.48 -4.76 8.64
CA PHE A 18 -8.43 -5.87 8.61
C PHE A 18 -7.74 -7.21 8.93
N GLY A 19 -6.56 -7.44 8.35
CA GLY A 19 -5.79 -8.65 8.63
C GLY A 19 -5.29 -8.74 10.09
N PHE A 20 -5.01 -7.61 10.74
CA PHE A 20 -4.63 -7.59 12.15
C PHE A 20 -5.81 -7.86 13.09
N ASP A 21 -6.97 -7.28 12.79
CA ASP A 21 -8.10 -7.27 13.69
C ASP A 21 -9.09 -8.45 13.44
N TYR A 22 -9.09 -9.00 12.21
CA TYR A 22 -9.99 -10.08 11.77
C TYR A 22 -9.28 -11.13 10.91
N PRO A 23 -8.12 -11.69 11.36
CA PRO A 23 -7.32 -12.63 10.53
C PRO A 23 -8.12 -13.87 10.12
N GLU A 24 -9.07 -14.33 10.95
CA GLU A 24 -9.93 -15.48 10.68
C GLU A 24 -10.98 -15.21 9.58
N ARG A 25 -11.16 -13.95 9.19
CA ARG A 25 -12.09 -13.52 8.13
C ARG A 25 -11.38 -13.26 6.80
N ALA A 26 -10.05 -13.23 6.78
CA ALA A 26 -9.23 -12.97 5.60
C ALA A 26 -8.66 -14.27 5.03
N LEU A 27 -9.02 -14.59 3.78
CA LEU A 27 -8.35 -15.64 3.00
C LEU A 27 -6.95 -15.17 2.57
N SER A 28 -6.83 -13.93 2.15
CA SER A 28 -5.57 -13.26 1.84
C SER A 28 -5.72 -11.75 1.87
N LEU A 29 -4.59 -11.06 1.88
CA LEU A 29 -4.48 -9.61 1.87
C LEU A 29 -3.65 -9.15 0.66
N VAL A 30 -4.13 -8.16 -0.08
CA VAL A 30 -3.35 -7.44 -1.10
C VAL A 30 -3.21 -5.98 -0.67
N VAL A 31 -2.00 -5.60 -0.31
CA VAL A 31 -1.65 -4.29 0.24
C VAL A 31 -0.87 -3.51 -0.82
N GLY A 32 -1.57 -2.66 -1.56
CA GLY A 32 -1.00 -1.89 -2.66
C GLY A 32 -0.73 -0.43 -2.28
N GLY A 33 0.39 0.15 -2.73
CA GLY A 33 0.72 1.57 -2.58
C GLY A 33 0.60 2.08 -1.14
N CYS A 34 1.13 1.34 -0.18
CA CYS A 34 0.92 1.59 1.24
C CYS A 34 2.23 2.03 1.91
N GLY A 35 2.35 3.33 2.25
CA GLY A 35 3.61 3.83 2.82
C GLY A 35 3.62 5.31 3.18
N TYR A 36 3.02 6.17 2.37
CA TYR A 36 3.13 7.61 2.54
C TYR A 36 2.81 8.07 3.97
N GLY A 37 3.76 8.81 4.56
CA GLY A 37 3.68 9.29 5.94
C GLY A 37 3.98 8.25 7.02
N ALA A 38 4.53 7.08 6.66
CA ALA A 38 4.93 6.05 7.61
C ALA A 38 6.28 6.35 8.26
N GLU A 39 7.24 6.91 7.49
CA GLU A 39 8.62 7.14 7.95
C GLU A 39 8.67 7.93 9.27
N PRO A 40 9.34 7.41 10.31
CA PRO A 40 9.34 8.03 11.64
C PRO A 40 9.90 9.45 11.65
N ASP A 41 10.99 9.68 10.93
CA ASP A 41 11.66 10.99 10.81
C ASP A 41 10.88 11.99 9.94
N GLN A 42 9.96 11.53 9.08
CA GLN A 42 9.10 12.36 8.25
C GLN A 42 7.70 12.55 8.84
N ARG A 43 7.40 11.92 9.98
CA ARG A 43 6.04 11.89 10.54
C ARG A 43 5.49 13.28 10.86
N GLU A 44 6.29 14.14 11.45
CA GLU A 44 5.88 15.50 11.79
C GLU A 44 5.61 16.33 10.51
N LYS A 45 6.47 16.20 9.51
CA LYS A 45 6.29 16.84 8.20
C LYS A 45 5.00 16.37 7.55
N PHE A 46 4.77 15.06 7.48
CA PHE A 46 3.54 14.47 6.95
C PHE A 46 2.29 15.02 7.63
N GLN A 47 2.29 15.16 8.96
CA GLN A 47 1.17 15.69 9.72
C GLN A 47 0.88 17.16 9.36
N LYS A 48 1.93 17.97 9.20
CA LYS A 48 1.81 19.37 8.77
C LYS A 48 1.27 19.50 7.34
N GLU A 49 1.79 18.70 6.42
CA GLU A 49 1.35 18.66 5.03
C GLU A 49 -0.11 18.19 4.91
N THR A 50 -0.52 17.22 5.71
CA THR A 50 -1.90 16.75 5.76
C THR A 50 -2.85 17.87 6.22
N LEU A 51 -2.49 18.63 7.26
CA LEU A 51 -3.28 19.78 7.71
C LEU A 51 -3.38 20.86 6.63
N ALA A 52 -2.27 21.20 5.99
CA ALA A 52 -2.26 22.17 4.89
C ALA A 52 -3.15 21.70 3.71
N THR A 53 -3.14 20.39 3.41
CA THR A 53 -4.01 19.81 2.39
C THR A 53 -5.48 19.90 2.78
N ILE A 54 -5.83 19.66 4.05
CA ILE A 54 -7.20 19.81 4.56
C ILE A 54 -7.68 21.25 4.43
N ASP A 55 -6.84 22.20 4.83
CA ASP A 55 -7.17 23.65 4.71
C ASP A 55 -7.37 24.03 3.24
N LYS A 56 -6.52 23.54 2.33
CA LYS A 56 -6.67 23.78 0.90
C LYS A 56 -7.98 23.18 0.37
N ILE A 57 -8.31 21.95 0.73
CA ILE A 57 -9.58 21.30 0.32
C ILE A 57 -10.78 22.12 0.80
N LYS A 58 -10.77 22.59 2.06
CA LYS A 58 -11.87 23.38 2.62
C LYS A 58 -12.02 24.75 1.97
N ASN A 59 -10.92 25.42 1.65
CA ASN A 59 -10.93 26.76 1.08
C ASN A 59 -11.23 26.77 -0.42
N ASP A 60 -10.64 25.83 -1.17
CA ASP A 60 -10.67 25.80 -2.64
C ASP A 60 -11.73 24.83 -3.20
N THR A 61 -12.32 24.00 -2.36
CA THR A 61 -13.17 22.85 -2.70
C THR A 61 -12.42 21.72 -3.46
N MET A 62 -13.02 20.53 -3.56
CA MET A 62 -12.44 19.42 -4.34
C MET A 62 -12.42 19.71 -5.84
N ALA A 63 -13.28 20.59 -6.34
CA ALA A 63 -13.25 21.01 -7.74
C ALA A 63 -11.90 21.63 -8.16
N VAL A 64 -11.18 22.24 -7.24
CA VAL A 64 -9.85 22.85 -7.45
C VAL A 64 -8.75 21.98 -6.84
N ALA A 65 -8.89 21.57 -5.59
CA ALA A 65 -7.88 20.76 -4.90
C ALA A 65 -7.65 19.39 -5.58
N GLY A 66 -8.69 18.81 -6.19
CA GLY A 66 -8.62 17.54 -6.93
C GLY A 66 -7.67 17.60 -8.12
N VAL A 67 -7.56 18.72 -8.82
CA VAL A 67 -6.60 18.91 -9.92
C VAL A 67 -5.16 18.78 -9.41
N ALA A 68 -4.83 19.52 -8.34
CA ALA A 68 -3.49 19.48 -7.76
C ALA A 68 -3.16 18.10 -7.20
N TYR A 69 -4.13 17.39 -6.63
CA TYR A 69 -3.96 16.05 -6.11
C TYR A 69 -3.72 15.03 -7.24
N ALA A 70 -4.45 15.14 -8.36
CA ALA A 70 -4.28 14.27 -9.53
C ALA A 70 -2.94 14.48 -10.24
N SER A 71 -2.36 15.68 -10.16
CA SER A 71 -1.08 16.05 -10.77
C SER A 71 0.11 15.88 -9.81
N GLY A 72 -0.08 15.20 -8.67
CA GLY A 72 1.00 14.94 -7.72
C GLY A 72 2.12 14.07 -8.31
N PRO A 73 3.35 14.18 -7.77
CA PRO A 73 4.54 13.53 -8.35
C PRO A 73 4.40 12.03 -8.54
N THR A 74 3.72 11.34 -7.65
CA THR A 74 3.50 9.88 -7.72
C THR A 74 2.46 9.45 -8.76
N ARG A 75 1.86 10.40 -9.51
CA ARG A 75 0.87 10.13 -10.57
C ARG A 75 1.33 10.56 -11.96
N VAL A 76 2.55 11.05 -12.08
CA VAL A 76 3.14 11.48 -13.35
C VAL A 76 3.19 10.34 -14.37
N GLN A 77 3.50 9.11 -13.92
CA GLN A 77 3.53 7.96 -14.81
C GLN A 77 2.15 7.58 -15.33
N TYR A 78 1.09 7.74 -14.53
CA TYR A 78 -0.27 7.52 -15.01
C TYR A 78 -0.64 8.51 -16.12
N GLU A 79 -0.37 9.79 -15.94
CA GLU A 79 -0.58 10.80 -16.97
C GLU A 79 0.20 10.51 -18.26
N ASN A 80 1.46 10.09 -18.12
CA ASN A 80 2.32 9.77 -19.26
C ASN A 80 1.87 8.53 -20.04
N LYS A 81 1.39 7.49 -19.36
CA LYS A 81 1.00 6.22 -19.98
C LYS A 81 -0.41 6.23 -20.55
N ASP A 82 -1.34 6.84 -19.82
CA ASP A 82 -2.75 6.93 -20.20
C ASP A 82 -3.31 8.34 -19.89
N PRO A 83 -3.01 9.35 -20.73
CA PRO A 83 -3.51 10.71 -20.52
C PRO A 83 -5.04 10.80 -20.47
N ARG A 84 -5.74 9.89 -21.17
CA ARG A 84 -7.19 9.83 -21.17
C ARG A 84 -7.72 9.31 -19.83
N GLY A 85 -7.22 8.17 -19.37
CA GLY A 85 -7.60 7.59 -18.10
C GLY A 85 -7.22 8.50 -16.93
N TRP A 86 -6.04 9.15 -17.00
CA TRP A 86 -5.65 10.15 -16.01
C TRP A 86 -6.63 11.34 -15.97
N LYS A 87 -7.10 11.82 -17.12
CA LYS A 87 -8.08 12.91 -17.18
C LYS A 87 -9.43 12.52 -16.59
N GLU A 88 -9.83 11.28 -16.78
CA GLU A 88 -11.03 10.69 -16.17
C GLU A 88 -10.90 10.61 -14.65
N PHE A 89 -9.77 10.13 -14.16
CA PHE A 89 -9.41 10.08 -12.75
C PHE A 89 -9.39 11.50 -12.11
N GLU A 90 -8.77 12.48 -12.74
CA GLU A 90 -8.78 13.88 -12.31
C GLU A 90 -10.21 14.43 -12.20
N THR A 91 -11.04 14.15 -13.21
CA THR A 91 -12.44 14.58 -13.23
C THR A 91 -13.22 13.99 -12.06
N GLN A 92 -13.09 12.68 -11.82
CA GLN A 92 -13.75 11.99 -10.70
C GLN A 92 -13.29 12.52 -9.33
N LEU A 93 -12.00 12.80 -9.16
CA LEU A 93 -11.49 13.42 -7.92
C LEU A 93 -12.13 14.78 -7.63
N ARG A 94 -12.37 15.57 -8.66
CA ARG A 94 -13.01 16.90 -8.53
C ARG A 94 -14.48 16.83 -8.11
N GLU A 95 -15.13 15.69 -8.38
CA GLU A 95 -16.53 15.43 -8.02
C GLU A 95 -16.67 14.94 -6.57
N HIS A 96 -15.57 14.61 -5.89
CA HIS A 96 -15.63 14.18 -4.50
C HIS A 96 -16.20 15.26 -3.59
N SER A 97 -16.94 14.85 -2.56
CA SER A 97 -17.40 15.76 -1.52
C SER A 97 -16.22 16.46 -0.85
N THR A 98 -16.24 17.79 -0.85
CA THR A 98 -15.23 18.61 -0.15
C THR A 98 -15.17 18.29 1.33
N GLU A 99 -16.33 18.21 2.00
CA GLU A 99 -16.42 17.87 3.41
C GLU A 99 -15.98 16.42 3.67
N GLY A 100 -16.43 15.46 2.85
CA GLY A 100 -16.04 14.05 2.94
C GLY A 100 -14.53 13.86 2.79
N SER A 101 -13.92 14.53 1.81
CA SER A 101 -12.46 14.47 1.57
C SER A 101 -11.67 15.08 2.74
N ALA A 102 -12.07 16.26 3.23
CA ALA A 102 -11.43 16.90 4.37
C ALA A 102 -11.55 16.05 5.65
N ASN A 103 -12.71 15.45 5.91
CA ASN A 103 -12.95 14.59 7.06
C ASN A 103 -12.14 13.28 6.97
N THR A 104 -12.05 12.68 5.79
CA THR A 104 -11.21 11.50 5.54
C THR A 104 -9.72 11.80 5.78
N MET A 105 -9.23 12.93 5.27
CA MET A 105 -7.87 13.37 5.52
C MET A 105 -7.60 13.60 7.01
N MET A 106 -8.53 14.22 7.72
CA MET A 106 -8.41 14.52 9.15
C MET A 106 -8.49 13.24 10.00
N GLY A 107 -9.53 12.44 9.79
CA GLY A 107 -9.87 11.31 10.66
C GLY A 107 -9.10 10.02 10.35
N VAL A 108 -8.72 9.80 9.10
CA VAL A 108 -8.03 8.57 8.66
C VAL A 108 -6.56 8.85 8.35
N GLN A 109 -6.28 9.69 7.35
CA GLN A 109 -4.89 9.85 6.90
C GLN A 109 -3.98 10.42 7.98
N ARG A 110 -4.43 11.47 8.66
CA ARG A 110 -3.65 12.14 9.71
C ARG A 110 -3.48 11.29 10.97
N LEU A 111 -4.55 10.58 11.38
CA LEU A 111 -4.59 9.90 12.69
C LEU A 111 -4.13 8.45 12.65
N ARG A 112 -4.03 7.82 11.48
CA ARG A 112 -3.55 6.44 11.41
C ARG A 112 -2.15 6.31 12.02
N PRO A 113 -1.84 5.18 12.69
CA PRO A 113 -0.50 4.90 13.18
C PRO A 113 0.49 4.80 12.00
N SER A 114 1.78 5.00 12.28
CA SER A 114 2.83 4.66 11.33
C SER A 114 2.89 3.14 11.13
N LEU A 115 3.26 2.69 9.93
CA LEU A 115 3.51 1.27 9.67
C LEU A 115 4.64 0.73 10.57
N TYR A 116 5.62 1.55 10.91
CA TYR A 116 6.74 1.18 11.80
C TYR A 116 6.28 0.97 13.26
N GLU A 117 5.18 1.58 13.68
CA GLU A 117 4.56 1.35 14.99
C GLU A 117 3.76 0.03 15.05
N LEU A 118 3.53 -0.61 13.91
CA LEU A 118 2.74 -1.84 13.77
C LEU A 118 3.62 -3.09 13.63
N GLU A 119 4.92 -3.00 13.88
CA GLU A 119 5.89 -4.09 13.66
C GLU A 119 5.46 -5.40 14.33
N GLU A 120 5.09 -5.36 15.61
CA GLU A 120 4.68 -6.56 16.35
C GLU A 120 3.42 -7.21 15.78
N LYS A 121 2.45 -6.41 15.33
CA LYS A 121 1.25 -6.92 14.64
C LYS A 121 1.62 -7.57 13.32
N MET A 122 2.58 -7.01 12.56
CA MET A 122 3.07 -7.58 11.31
C MET A 122 3.79 -8.92 11.55
N ARG A 123 4.62 -9.01 12.60
CA ARG A 123 5.34 -10.24 12.96
C ARG A 123 4.40 -11.39 13.32
N SER A 124 3.26 -11.09 13.90
CA SER A 124 2.24 -12.08 14.28
C SER A 124 1.28 -12.42 13.15
N LEU A 125 1.26 -11.66 12.05
CA LEU A 125 0.34 -11.86 10.93
C LEU A 125 0.77 -13.08 10.09
N THR A 126 -0.10 -14.08 10.01
CA THR A 126 0.10 -15.30 9.22
C THR A 126 -0.79 -15.42 7.99
N VAL A 127 -1.74 -14.51 7.83
CA VAL A 127 -2.61 -14.44 6.63
C VAL A 127 -1.75 -14.22 5.38
N PRO A 128 -1.92 -15.03 4.32
CA PRO A 128 -1.24 -14.81 3.04
C PRO A 128 -1.34 -13.36 2.59
N THR A 129 -0.20 -12.71 2.33
CA THR A 129 -0.17 -11.28 2.05
C THR A 129 0.67 -10.98 0.80
N MET A 130 0.14 -10.24 -0.15
CA MET A 130 0.89 -9.66 -1.26
C MET A 130 1.03 -8.15 -1.04
N ILE A 131 2.26 -7.66 -0.99
CA ILE A 131 2.59 -6.24 -0.98
C ILE A 131 2.96 -5.87 -2.42
N ILE A 132 2.32 -4.82 -2.98
CA ILE A 132 2.54 -4.43 -4.37
C ILE A 132 2.64 -2.91 -4.51
N ASN A 133 3.77 -2.41 -5.04
CA ASN A 133 4.08 -1.00 -5.18
C ASN A 133 4.60 -0.70 -6.59
N GLY A 134 4.54 0.57 -7.01
CA GLY A 134 5.31 1.07 -8.14
C GLY A 134 6.72 1.46 -7.72
N ASP A 135 7.71 1.34 -8.62
CA ASP A 135 9.10 1.71 -8.35
C ASP A 135 9.34 3.23 -8.31
N GLU A 136 8.38 4.01 -8.79
CA GLU A 136 8.36 5.48 -8.72
C GLU A 136 7.38 6.01 -7.65
N ASP A 137 6.78 5.13 -6.85
CA ASP A 137 6.02 5.51 -5.65
C ASP A 137 6.95 5.56 -4.43
N GLU A 138 7.92 6.46 -4.49
CA GLU A 138 9.03 6.60 -3.53
C GLU A 138 8.60 6.48 -2.06
N PRO A 139 7.50 7.14 -1.59
CA PRO A 139 7.07 7.04 -0.20
C PRO A 139 6.61 5.65 0.24
N CYS A 140 6.43 4.71 -0.70
CA CYS A 140 5.92 3.36 -0.44
C CYS A 140 6.99 2.28 -0.56
N LEU A 141 8.22 2.61 -1.03
CA LEU A 141 9.29 1.62 -1.24
C LEU A 141 9.85 1.09 0.08
N ASP A 142 10.40 1.94 0.92
CA ASP A 142 10.97 1.53 2.21
C ASP A 142 9.92 0.92 3.15
N PRO A 143 8.71 1.52 3.31
CA PRO A 143 7.63 0.86 4.05
C PRO A 143 7.21 -0.49 3.47
N GLY A 144 7.23 -0.65 2.15
CA GLY A 144 6.98 -1.94 1.47
C GLY A 144 8.02 -2.99 1.84
N LEU A 145 9.30 -2.63 1.84
CA LEU A 145 10.39 -3.49 2.30
C LEU A 145 10.27 -3.82 3.80
N PHE A 146 9.89 -2.84 4.61
CA PHE A 146 9.66 -3.04 6.04
C PHE A 146 8.54 -4.06 6.29
N MET A 147 7.39 -3.90 5.63
CA MET A 147 6.29 -4.87 5.71
C MET A 147 6.74 -6.26 5.27
N LYS A 148 7.46 -6.37 4.14
CA LYS A 148 8.00 -7.64 3.63
C LYS A 148 8.93 -8.35 4.61
N ARG A 149 9.74 -7.60 5.33
CA ARG A 149 10.68 -8.16 6.33
C ARG A 149 9.97 -8.66 7.58
N ASN A 150 8.85 -8.05 7.94
CA ASN A 150 8.14 -8.33 9.19
C ASN A 150 6.93 -9.26 9.03
N ILE A 151 6.33 -9.40 7.83
CA ILE A 151 5.22 -10.32 7.58
C ILE A 151 5.77 -11.59 6.93
N SER A 152 5.87 -12.67 7.70
CA SER A 152 6.46 -13.93 7.23
C SER A 152 5.66 -14.61 6.11
N SER A 153 4.36 -14.36 6.01
CA SER A 153 3.46 -14.86 4.97
C SER A 153 3.43 -13.98 3.71
N SER A 154 4.28 -12.94 3.62
CA SER A 154 4.18 -11.97 2.52
C SER A 154 5.09 -12.27 1.32
N SER A 155 4.67 -11.78 0.14
CA SER A 155 5.52 -11.46 -1.00
C SER A 155 5.62 -9.95 -1.21
N LEU A 156 6.63 -9.50 -1.97
CA LEU A 156 6.77 -8.11 -2.42
C LEU A 156 6.90 -8.09 -3.93
N VAL A 157 6.04 -7.32 -4.57
CA VAL A 157 6.08 -7.02 -6.00
C VAL A 157 6.32 -5.52 -6.15
N VAL A 158 7.27 -5.15 -7.01
CA VAL A 158 7.51 -3.77 -7.38
C VAL A 158 7.39 -3.67 -8.90
N LEU A 159 6.38 -2.92 -9.37
CA LEU A 159 6.12 -2.76 -10.79
C LEU A 159 7.03 -1.68 -11.37
N PRO A 160 7.73 -1.97 -12.48
CA PRO A 160 8.69 -1.03 -13.07
C PRO A 160 7.99 0.16 -13.73
N ARG A 161 8.61 1.34 -13.64
CA ARG A 161 8.14 2.59 -14.26
C ARG A 161 6.71 2.93 -13.89
N SER A 162 6.34 2.68 -12.64
CA SER A 162 4.97 2.86 -12.14
C SER A 162 4.98 3.72 -10.88
N GLY A 163 4.03 4.65 -10.80
CA GLY A 163 3.81 5.48 -9.62
C GLY A 163 2.81 4.83 -8.66
N HIS A 164 1.94 5.65 -8.12
CA HIS A 164 1.04 5.26 -7.03
C HIS A 164 -0.22 4.52 -7.50
N THR A 165 -0.69 4.80 -8.71
CA THR A 165 -1.94 4.23 -9.24
C THR A 165 -1.70 2.96 -10.06
N ILE A 166 -0.92 2.04 -9.51
CA ILE A 166 -0.40 0.84 -10.18
C ILE A 166 -1.47 -0.01 -10.89
N ASN A 167 -2.67 -0.09 -10.32
CA ASN A 167 -3.80 -0.81 -10.92
C ASN A 167 -4.38 -0.11 -12.16
N LEU A 168 -4.14 1.19 -12.32
CA LEU A 168 -4.56 1.97 -13.48
C LEU A 168 -3.40 2.16 -14.48
N GLU A 169 -2.18 2.27 -13.98
CA GLU A 169 -0.97 2.45 -14.78
C GLU A 169 -0.56 1.17 -15.51
N GLU A 170 -0.66 0.03 -14.83
CA GLU A 170 -0.25 -1.29 -15.33
C GLU A 170 -1.32 -2.36 -15.05
N PRO A 171 -2.56 -2.19 -15.55
CA PRO A 171 -3.68 -3.08 -15.21
C PRO A 171 -3.43 -4.54 -15.57
N ALA A 172 -2.73 -4.81 -16.67
CA ALA A 172 -2.43 -6.17 -17.08
C ALA A 172 -1.47 -6.86 -16.13
N MET A 173 -0.40 -6.17 -15.69
CA MET A 173 0.57 -6.71 -14.75
C MET A 173 -0.04 -6.84 -13.35
N PHE A 174 -0.77 -5.81 -12.90
CA PHE A 174 -1.45 -5.83 -11.60
C PHE A 174 -2.40 -7.03 -11.50
N ASN A 175 -3.26 -7.21 -12.49
CA ASN A 175 -4.21 -8.31 -12.52
C ASN A 175 -3.52 -9.68 -12.61
N TRP A 176 -2.43 -9.79 -13.39
CA TRP A 176 -1.67 -11.05 -13.48
C TRP A 176 -1.09 -11.47 -12.12
N PHE A 177 -0.46 -10.55 -11.39
CA PHE A 177 0.06 -10.83 -10.05
C PHE A 177 -1.04 -11.15 -9.05
N LEU A 178 -2.17 -10.44 -9.16
CA LEU A 178 -3.35 -10.68 -8.32
C LEU A 178 -3.90 -12.09 -8.55
N ASP A 179 -4.17 -12.45 -9.80
CA ASP A 179 -4.73 -13.75 -10.17
C ASP A 179 -3.81 -14.91 -9.76
N ASP A 180 -2.50 -14.80 -10.02
CA ASP A 180 -1.52 -15.81 -9.59
C ASP A 180 -1.50 -15.96 -8.07
N PHE A 181 -1.44 -14.84 -7.34
CA PHE A 181 -1.45 -14.85 -5.88
C PHE A 181 -2.70 -15.51 -5.30
N LEU A 182 -3.89 -15.13 -5.78
CA LEU A 182 -5.15 -15.71 -5.31
C LEU A 182 -5.20 -17.21 -5.60
N HIS A 183 -4.77 -17.63 -6.79
CA HIS A 183 -4.69 -19.05 -7.15
C HIS A 183 -3.75 -19.84 -6.24
N GLN A 184 -2.56 -19.30 -5.93
CA GLN A 184 -1.62 -19.93 -5.01
C GLN A 184 -2.21 -20.12 -3.61
N VAL A 185 -2.94 -19.11 -3.12
CA VAL A 185 -3.63 -19.17 -1.82
C VAL A 185 -4.73 -20.22 -1.83
N GLU A 186 -5.62 -20.19 -2.83
CA GLU A 186 -6.78 -21.08 -2.93
C GLU A 186 -6.38 -22.57 -3.12
N THR A 187 -5.24 -22.82 -3.77
CA THR A 187 -4.69 -24.17 -3.96
C THR A 187 -3.80 -24.65 -2.79
N GLY A 188 -3.64 -23.82 -1.74
CA GLY A 188 -2.83 -24.16 -0.56
C GLY A 188 -1.32 -24.19 -0.82
N ASN A 189 -0.86 -23.55 -1.89
CA ASN A 189 0.56 -23.45 -2.26
C ASN A 189 1.26 -22.23 -1.65
N TRP A 190 0.56 -21.38 -0.94
CA TRP A 190 1.13 -20.20 -0.26
C TRP A 190 1.50 -20.52 1.18
N GLY A 191 2.79 -20.48 1.50
CA GLY A 191 3.31 -20.78 2.83
C GLY A 191 4.00 -19.60 3.50
N LEU A 192 4.43 -19.82 4.72
CA LEU A 192 5.32 -18.89 5.43
C LEU A 192 6.71 -18.92 4.79
N ARG A 193 7.42 -17.81 4.87
CA ARG A 193 8.83 -17.73 4.45
C ARG A 193 9.66 -18.74 5.23
N ASP A 194 10.41 -19.58 4.51
CA ASP A 194 11.31 -20.53 5.12
C ASP A 194 12.40 -19.81 5.94
N PRO A 195 12.53 -20.08 7.24
CA PRO A 195 13.53 -19.43 8.10
C PRO A 195 14.96 -19.59 7.59
N ARG A 196 15.27 -20.65 6.85
CA ARG A 196 16.59 -20.87 6.25
C ARG A 196 16.96 -19.80 5.22
N SER A 197 15.97 -19.15 4.60
CA SER A 197 16.19 -18.04 3.67
C SER A 197 16.56 -16.71 4.35
N GLN A 198 16.56 -16.67 5.68
CA GLN A 198 16.84 -15.46 6.47
C GLN A 198 18.21 -15.52 7.18
N THR A 199 18.99 -16.55 6.96
CA THR A 199 20.34 -16.66 7.52
C THR A 199 21.26 -15.62 6.89
N GLY A 200 22.15 -15.03 7.71
CA GLY A 200 23.11 -14.03 7.24
C GLY A 200 24.30 -14.57 6.44
N SER A 201 24.36 -15.89 6.23
CA SER A 201 25.45 -16.56 5.52
C SER A 201 25.00 -17.07 4.16
N ILE A 202 25.83 -16.86 3.11
CA ILE A 202 25.62 -17.44 1.77
C ILE A 202 25.62 -18.97 1.79
N LEU A 203 26.36 -19.59 2.71
CA LEU A 203 26.47 -21.03 2.84
C LEU A 203 25.47 -21.64 3.85
N GLY A 204 24.56 -20.81 4.38
CA GLY A 204 23.68 -21.22 5.48
C GLY A 204 24.43 -21.31 6.81
N ASP A 205 23.72 -21.73 7.87
CA ASP A 205 24.35 -22.03 9.16
C ASP A 205 25.08 -23.38 9.05
N THR A 206 26.36 -23.32 8.76
CA THR A 206 27.24 -24.48 8.82
C THR A 206 27.63 -24.87 10.26
N ALA A 207 27.12 -24.09 11.24
CA ALA A 207 27.41 -24.29 12.68
C ALA A 207 26.39 -25.23 13.37
N LYS A 208 26.01 -26.35 12.72
CA LYS A 208 25.47 -27.53 13.38
C LYS A 208 26.36 -28.71 13.07
N GLY A 209 27.57 -28.63 13.56
CA GLY A 209 28.50 -29.72 13.62
C GLY A 209 29.10 -29.70 15.00
N ASP A 210 28.91 -30.82 15.67
CA ASP A 210 29.48 -31.37 16.91
C ASP A 210 28.65 -31.14 18.17
#